data_8a729c8fe2e733ec6dc177110fda474f
#
_entry.id   8a729c8fe2e733ec6dc177110fda474f
#
_cell.length_a   1.000
_cell.length_b   1.000
_cell.length_c   1.000
_cell.angle_alpha   90.00
_cell.angle_beta   90.00
_cell.angle_gamma   90.00
#
_symmetry.space_group_name_H-M   'P 1'
#
loop_
_entity.id
_entity.type
_entity.pdbx_description
1 polymer ?
#
loop_
_entity_poly.entity_id
_entity_poly.type
_entity_poly.pdbx_seq_one_letter_code
_entity_poly.pdbx_strand_id
1 'polypeptide(L)'
;MEYILEVKDLCKAYPNNSFSLKNISFGINKGTIVGFVGKNGAGKSTTINTILNLIKKDSGQVKLFGKELSDNETDLRNNIAVVFDMINYNKELTPKMLERVLCDVYKNWDKNTFYQLLDRFGISPDKKIKALSKGMSMKLSISVALSHKAKLLILDEATSGLDPVAREEMLDIFLEFVEDEDNAIFMSSHISSDLEKVADYIIFIDNGKIILGEYKDKLIYEYGIARMREKDFNALDKSEYISFRKRGLQYEVLTADKKKLQKAHKDVLIDNATVDEILALIIKGEE
;
A
#
# COMPACT_ATOMS: atom_id res chain seq x y z
N MET A 1 10.08 -9.77 17.55
CA MET A 1 8.74 -9.26 17.17
C MET A 1 8.16 -10.23 16.15
N GLU A 2 6.91 -10.62 16.32
CA GLU A 2 6.24 -11.54 15.39
C GLU A 2 5.46 -10.71 14.37
N TYR A 3 5.81 -10.84 13.08
CA TYR A 3 5.10 -10.17 12.00
C TYR A 3 3.68 -10.74 11.84
N ILE A 4 2.70 -9.87 11.58
CA ILE A 4 1.35 -10.28 11.18
C ILE A 4 1.35 -10.82 9.73
N LEU A 5 2.21 -10.26 8.88
CA LEU A 5 2.53 -10.74 7.54
C LEU A 5 4.05 -10.74 7.36
N GLU A 6 4.61 -11.88 6.97
CA GLU A 6 6.02 -12.04 6.60
C GLU A 6 6.14 -12.62 5.20
N VAL A 7 6.88 -11.94 4.35
CA VAL A 7 7.19 -12.36 2.97
C VAL A 7 8.69 -12.49 2.85
N LYS A 8 9.18 -13.67 2.40
CA LYS A 8 10.61 -13.96 2.20
C LYS A 8 10.86 -14.51 0.81
N ASP A 9 11.74 -13.85 0.06
CA ASP A 9 12.26 -14.26 -1.26
C ASP A 9 11.16 -14.70 -2.24
N LEU A 10 10.01 -13.99 -2.17
CA LEU A 10 8.86 -14.33 -3.00
C LEU A 10 9.16 -14.06 -4.46
N CYS A 11 9.01 -15.12 -5.29
CA CYS A 11 9.16 -15.06 -6.72
C CYS A 11 7.91 -15.55 -7.44
N LYS A 12 7.59 -14.87 -8.55
CA LYS A 12 6.52 -15.26 -9.46
C LYS A 12 6.84 -14.81 -10.88
N ALA A 13 6.89 -15.75 -11.82
CA ALA A 13 7.05 -15.47 -13.24
C ALA A 13 5.81 -15.93 -14.03
N TYR A 14 5.57 -15.27 -15.15
CA TYR A 14 4.51 -15.63 -16.09
C TYR A 14 5.15 -16.20 -17.37
N PRO A 15 4.76 -17.41 -17.84
CA PRO A 15 5.44 -18.13 -18.93
C PRO A 15 5.57 -17.34 -20.23
N ASN A 16 4.60 -16.47 -20.53
CA ASN A 16 4.52 -15.71 -21.78
C ASN A 16 4.71 -14.20 -21.57
N ASN A 17 5.23 -13.78 -20.42
CA ASN A 17 5.39 -12.37 -20.09
C ASN A 17 6.83 -12.11 -19.63
N SER A 18 7.38 -10.97 -20.02
CA SER A 18 8.68 -10.50 -19.53
C SER A 18 8.66 -10.09 -18.05
N PHE A 19 7.47 -10.00 -17.43
CA PHE A 19 7.31 -9.58 -16.05
C PHE A 19 7.49 -10.75 -15.06
N SER A 20 8.18 -10.48 -13.97
CA SER A 20 8.30 -11.40 -12.83
C SER A 20 8.53 -10.63 -11.52
N LEU A 21 7.99 -11.16 -10.42
CA LEU A 21 8.42 -10.79 -9.07
C LEU A 21 9.76 -11.48 -8.76
N LYS A 22 10.69 -10.74 -8.18
CA LYS A 22 12.08 -11.18 -7.96
C LYS A 22 12.48 -10.92 -6.51
N ASN A 23 12.51 -11.98 -5.72
CA ASN A 23 12.99 -11.96 -4.32
C ASN A 23 12.34 -10.86 -3.46
N ILE A 24 11.02 -10.74 -3.52
CA ILE A 24 10.27 -9.80 -2.70
C ILE A 24 10.32 -10.25 -1.24
N SER A 25 10.88 -9.41 -0.36
CA SER A 25 11.00 -9.72 1.07
C SER A 25 10.64 -8.50 1.90
N PHE A 26 9.67 -8.64 2.81
CA PHE A 26 9.27 -7.61 3.78
C PHE A 26 8.43 -8.22 4.91
N GLY A 27 8.26 -7.45 5.99
CA GLY A 27 7.41 -7.81 7.11
C GLY A 27 6.48 -6.67 7.50
N ILE A 28 5.31 -7.00 8.02
CA ILE A 28 4.33 -6.06 8.56
C ILE A 28 4.14 -6.37 10.04
N ASN A 29 4.37 -5.39 10.89
CA ASN A 29 4.11 -5.50 12.31
C ASN A 29 2.63 -5.23 12.61
N LYS A 30 2.15 -5.72 13.75
CA LYS A 30 0.89 -5.29 14.33
C LYS A 30 0.93 -3.79 14.66
N GLY A 31 -0.22 -3.13 14.68
CA GLY A 31 -0.35 -1.70 14.97
C GLY A 31 0.18 -0.79 13.85
N THR A 32 0.46 -1.31 12.64
CA THR A 32 1.09 -0.49 11.60
C THR A 32 0.32 -0.51 10.27
N ILE A 33 0.44 0.60 9.55
CA ILE A 33 0.03 0.75 8.15
C ILE A 33 1.28 0.74 7.27
N VAL A 34 1.40 -0.27 6.42
CA VAL A 34 2.50 -0.37 5.45
C VAL A 34 1.99 -0.02 4.05
N GLY A 35 2.54 1.05 3.49
CA GLY A 35 2.29 1.49 2.13
C GLY A 35 3.16 0.73 1.12
N PHE A 36 2.57 0.33 0.00
CA PHE A 36 3.24 -0.36 -1.09
C PHE A 36 3.08 0.45 -2.37
N VAL A 37 4.08 1.24 -2.71
CA VAL A 37 4.03 2.23 -3.79
C VAL A 37 4.85 1.81 -5.00
N GLY A 38 4.34 2.10 -6.18
CA GLY A 38 5.01 1.84 -7.44
C GLY A 38 4.10 2.18 -8.62
N LYS A 39 4.70 2.39 -9.79
CA LYS A 39 3.95 2.66 -11.02
C LYS A 39 3.02 1.51 -11.41
N ASN A 40 2.09 1.76 -12.32
CA ASN A 40 1.27 0.69 -12.89
C ASN A 40 2.15 -0.35 -13.60
N GLY A 41 1.86 -1.64 -13.32
CA GLY A 41 2.68 -2.75 -13.81
C GLY A 41 3.97 -3.03 -13.01
N ALA A 42 4.24 -2.29 -11.92
CA ALA A 42 5.42 -2.56 -11.08
C ALA A 42 5.39 -3.89 -10.33
N GLY A 43 4.19 -4.49 -10.15
CA GLY A 43 4.01 -5.77 -9.49
C GLY A 43 3.17 -5.75 -8.21
N LYS A 44 2.55 -4.62 -7.85
CA LYS A 44 1.76 -4.46 -6.63
C LYS A 44 0.66 -5.52 -6.50
N SER A 45 -0.30 -5.54 -7.42
CA SER A 45 -1.41 -6.51 -7.40
C SER A 45 -0.94 -7.95 -7.55
N THR A 46 0.13 -8.19 -8.33
CA THR A 46 0.72 -9.54 -8.43
C THR A 46 1.27 -10.00 -7.08
N THR A 47 1.94 -9.12 -6.35
CA THR A 47 2.45 -9.41 -4.99
C THR A 47 1.29 -9.72 -4.05
N ILE A 48 0.26 -8.87 -4.00
CA ILE A 48 -0.93 -9.07 -3.17
C ILE A 48 -1.63 -10.40 -3.50
N ASN A 49 -1.89 -10.67 -4.78
CA ASN A 49 -2.56 -11.90 -5.20
C ASN A 49 -1.73 -13.15 -4.87
N THR A 50 -0.41 -13.05 -4.92
CA THR A 50 0.48 -14.16 -4.54
C THR A 50 0.50 -14.37 -3.02
N ILE A 51 0.50 -13.29 -2.23
CA ILE A 51 0.38 -13.34 -0.76
C ILE A 51 -0.92 -14.04 -0.35
N LEU A 52 -2.02 -13.71 -1.02
CA LEU A 52 -3.36 -14.27 -0.76
C LEU A 52 -3.54 -15.71 -1.30
N ASN A 53 -2.51 -16.28 -1.95
CA ASN A 53 -2.55 -17.57 -2.63
C ASN A 53 -3.64 -17.66 -3.74
N LEU A 54 -4.03 -16.51 -4.29
CA LEU A 54 -4.89 -16.42 -5.49
C LEU A 54 -4.08 -16.72 -6.76
N ILE A 55 -2.77 -16.47 -6.71
CA ILE A 55 -1.79 -16.84 -7.73
C ILE A 55 -0.71 -17.67 -7.04
N LYS A 56 -0.43 -18.86 -7.58
CA LYS A 56 0.59 -19.73 -7.03
C LYS A 56 1.99 -19.11 -7.18
N LYS A 57 2.71 -18.99 -6.08
CA LYS A 57 4.13 -18.59 -6.07
C LYS A 57 5.01 -19.63 -6.73
N ASP A 58 6.13 -19.23 -7.32
CA ASP A 58 7.13 -20.16 -7.89
C ASP A 58 8.17 -20.53 -6.83
N SER A 59 8.55 -19.59 -5.95
CA SER A 59 9.43 -19.83 -4.80
C SER A 59 9.21 -18.79 -3.70
N GLY A 60 9.91 -18.93 -2.59
CA GLY A 60 9.82 -18.07 -1.42
C GLY A 60 8.77 -18.52 -0.42
N GLN A 61 8.63 -17.76 0.66
CA GLN A 61 7.74 -18.06 1.76
C GLN A 61 6.84 -16.87 2.08
N VAL A 62 5.57 -17.15 2.37
CA VAL A 62 4.60 -16.16 2.87
C VAL A 62 3.97 -16.72 4.13
N LYS A 63 4.10 -16.00 5.24
CA LYS A 63 3.45 -16.32 6.50
C LYS A 63 2.47 -15.24 6.90
N LEU A 64 1.29 -15.65 7.27
CA LEU A 64 0.24 -14.83 7.85
C LEU A 64 0.02 -15.32 9.29
N PHE A 65 0.13 -14.43 10.27
CA PHE A 65 0.05 -14.78 11.70
C PHE A 65 0.99 -15.94 12.07
N GLY A 66 2.22 -15.92 11.53
CA GLY A 66 3.24 -16.95 11.77
C GLY A 66 3.07 -18.27 10.99
N LYS A 67 1.97 -18.45 10.22
CA LYS A 67 1.66 -19.68 9.46
C LYS A 67 1.61 -19.44 7.97
N GLU A 68 2.00 -20.42 7.17
CA GLU A 68 1.78 -20.37 5.71
C GLU A 68 0.30 -20.53 5.37
N LEU A 69 -0.20 -19.68 4.45
CA LEU A 69 -1.56 -19.77 3.97
C LEU A 69 -1.69 -20.94 2.99
N SER A 70 -2.44 -21.97 3.39
CA SER A 70 -2.85 -23.09 2.53
C SER A 70 -4.33 -23.02 2.16
N ASP A 71 -4.78 -23.85 1.24
CA ASP A 71 -6.17 -23.85 0.77
C ASP A 71 -7.16 -24.22 1.89
N ASN A 72 -6.71 -24.99 2.88
CA ASN A 72 -7.55 -25.49 3.98
C ASN A 72 -7.53 -24.59 5.23
N GLU A 73 -6.79 -23.47 5.22
CA GLU A 73 -6.61 -22.57 6.37
C GLU A 73 -7.75 -21.53 6.46
N THR A 74 -8.99 -22.00 6.65
CA THR A 74 -10.17 -21.11 6.78
C THR A 74 -10.06 -20.15 7.96
N ASP A 75 -9.47 -20.56 9.08
CA ASP A 75 -9.32 -19.71 10.26
C ASP A 75 -8.35 -18.56 10.00
N LEU A 76 -7.27 -18.77 9.23
CA LEU A 76 -6.40 -17.67 8.82
C LEU A 76 -7.14 -16.69 7.92
N ARG A 77 -7.94 -17.19 6.97
CA ARG A 77 -8.72 -16.35 6.05
C ARG A 77 -9.75 -15.49 6.75
N ASN A 78 -10.34 -15.96 7.84
CA ASN A 78 -11.28 -15.17 8.66
C ASN A 78 -10.61 -13.95 9.34
N ASN A 79 -9.29 -13.97 9.51
CA ASN A 79 -8.54 -12.86 10.10
C ASN A 79 -7.98 -11.89 9.05
N ILE A 80 -8.28 -12.09 7.77
CA ILE A 80 -7.83 -11.24 6.67
C ILE A 80 -9.04 -10.62 5.99
N ALA A 81 -9.01 -9.32 5.81
CA ALA A 81 -9.95 -8.61 4.96
C ALA A 81 -9.22 -8.09 3.71
N VAL A 82 -9.85 -8.21 2.55
CA VAL A 82 -9.26 -7.75 1.29
C VAL A 82 -10.24 -6.83 0.58
N VAL A 83 -9.73 -5.68 0.15
CA VAL A 83 -10.48 -4.73 -0.68
C VAL A 83 -9.69 -4.47 -1.95
N PHE A 84 -10.27 -4.81 -3.09
CA PHE A 84 -9.71 -4.55 -4.41
C PHE A 84 -10.26 -3.24 -5.00
N ASP A 85 -9.63 -2.75 -6.05
CA ASP A 85 -10.02 -1.53 -6.78
C ASP A 85 -11.41 -1.62 -7.43
N MET A 86 -11.94 -2.82 -7.58
CA MET A 86 -13.28 -3.09 -8.09
C MET A 86 -14.09 -4.00 -7.17
N ILE A 87 -15.38 -3.75 -7.12
CA ILE A 87 -16.32 -4.57 -6.35
C ILE A 87 -16.53 -5.94 -7.02
N ASN A 88 -16.33 -7.00 -6.24
CA ASN A 88 -16.45 -8.38 -6.71
C ASN A 88 -17.77 -9.07 -6.25
N TYR A 89 -18.74 -8.28 -5.81
CA TYR A 89 -20.05 -8.81 -5.43
C TYR A 89 -21.01 -8.82 -6.61
N ASN A 90 -21.99 -9.75 -6.56
CA ASN A 90 -23.06 -9.77 -7.56
C ASN A 90 -23.86 -8.45 -7.52
N LYS A 91 -23.84 -7.74 -8.63
CA LYS A 91 -24.43 -6.41 -8.78
C LYS A 91 -25.95 -6.37 -8.65
N GLU A 92 -26.63 -7.52 -8.77
CA GLU A 92 -28.11 -7.63 -8.60
C GLU A 92 -28.53 -7.74 -7.13
N LEU A 93 -27.60 -8.04 -6.23
CA LEU A 93 -27.86 -8.05 -4.79
C LEU A 93 -28.02 -6.62 -4.24
N THR A 94 -28.71 -6.53 -3.09
CA THR A 94 -28.68 -5.34 -2.24
C THR A 94 -27.66 -5.57 -1.10
N PRO A 95 -27.16 -4.53 -0.40
CA PRO A 95 -26.31 -4.69 0.78
C PRO A 95 -26.94 -5.62 1.84
N LYS A 96 -28.26 -5.53 2.05
CA LYS A 96 -29.02 -6.40 2.96
C LYS A 96 -29.03 -7.87 2.52
N MET A 97 -29.10 -8.14 1.22
CA MET A 97 -29.00 -9.52 0.70
C MET A 97 -27.57 -10.04 0.80
N LEU A 98 -26.59 -9.17 0.53
CA LEU A 98 -25.17 -9.49 0.67
C LEU A 98 -24.85 -9.86 2.12
N GLU A 99 -25.32 -9.09 3.10
CA GLU A 99 -25.13 -9.34 4.53
C GLU A 99 -25.62 -10.74 4.92
N ARG A 100 -26.79 -11.17 4.44
CA ARG A 100 -27.34 -12.52 4.72
C ARG A 100 -26.45 -13.65 4.22
N VAL A 101 -25.72 -13.42 3.12
CA VAL A 101 -24.77 -14.42 2.60
C VAL A 101 -23.48 -14.40 3.42
N LEU A 102 -22.99 -13.20 3.75
CA LEU A 102 -21.69 -13.04 4.41
C LEU A 102 -21.71 -13.48 5.88
N CYS A 103 -22.83 -13.35 6.57
CA CYS A 103 -22.95 -13.85 7.94
C CYS A 103 -22.82 -15.38 8.06
N ASP A 104 -23.12 -16.12 6.98
CA ASP A 104 -22.92 -17.57 6.93
C ASP A 104 -21.46 -17.94 6.52
N VAL A 105 -20.75 -17.01 5.87
CA VAL A 105 -19.38 -17.23 5.41
C VAL A 105 -18.34 -16.89 6.48
N TYR A 106 -18.53 -15.77 7.18
CA TYR A 106 -17.58 -15.27 8.16
C TYR A 106 -18.01 -15.61 9.59
N LYS A 107 -17.17 -16.36 10.32
CA LYS A 107 -17.43 -16.78 11.70
C LYS A 107 -17.65 -15.61 12.67
N ASN A 108 -16.91 -14.52 12.47
CA ASN A 108 -16.90 -13.35 13.35
C ASN A 108 -17.70 -12.17 12.78
N TRP A 109 -18.69 -12.46 11.91
CA TRP A 109 -19.51 -11.41 11.30
C TRP A 109 -20.24 -10.57 12.34
N ASP A 110 -20.05 -9.25 12.28
CA ASP A 110 -20.74 -8.27 13.12
C ASP A 110 -21.74 -7.47 12.30
N LYS A 111 -22.99 -7.92 12.39
CA LYS A 111 -24.12 -7.30 11.70
C LYS A 111 -24.35 -5.84 12.10
N ASN A 112 -24.13 -5.51 13.37
CA ASN A 112 -24.33 -4.14 13.86
C ASN A 112 -23.29 -3.20 13.24
N THR A 113 -22.04 -3.58 13.27
CA THR A 113 -20.95 -2.83 12.60
C THR A 113 -21.24 -2.63 11.12
N PHE A 114 -21.72 -3.66 10.41
CA PHE A 114 -22.07 -3.54 9.00
C PHE A 114 -23.12 -2.45 8.74
N TYR A 115 -24.24 -2.48 9.47
CA TYR A 115 -25.30 -1.49 9.26
C TYR A 115 -24.93 -0.09 9.75
N GLN A 116 -24.12 0.04 10.80
CA GLN A 116 -23.56 1.33 11.24
C GLN A 116 -22.66 1.96 10.17
N LEU A 117 -21.83 1.15 9.52
CA LEU A 117 -20.98 1.62 8.42
C LEU A 117 -21.81 1.97 7.17
N LEU A 118 -22.86 1.22 6.84
CA LEU A 118 -23.76 1.60 5.76
C LEU A 118 -24.43 2.96 6.03
N ASP A 119 -24.88 3.19 7.26
CA ASP A 119 -25.48 4.46 7.68
C ASP A 119 -24.48 5.61 7.62
N ARG A 120 -23.28 5.43 8.22
CA ARG A 120 -22.15 6.39 8.16
C ARG A 120 -21.83 6.80 6.71
N PHE A 121 -21.88 5.85 5.78
CA PHE A 121 -21.57 6.08 4.37
C PHE A 121 -22.76 6.50 3.50
N GLY A 122 -23.95 6.61 4.07
CA GLY A 122 -25.16 6.94 3.34
C GLY A 122 -25.57 5.88 2.29
N ILE A 123 -25.27 4.59 2.55
CA ILE A 123 -25.59 3.49 1.65
C ILE A 123 -26.92 2.85 2.07
N SER A 124 -27.93 2.96 1.22
CA SER A 124 -29.23 2.28 1.47
C SER A 124 -29.08 0.77 1.43
N PRO A 125 -29.51 0.03 2.49
CA PRO A 125 -29.46 -1.43 2.52
C PRO A 125 -30.31 -2.13 1.44
N ASP A 126 -31.30 -1.46 0.92
CA ASP A 126 -32.27 -2.00 -0.03
C ASP A 126 -32.00 -1.59 -1.50
N LYS A 127 -31.01 -0.71 -1.75
CA LYS A 127 -30.62 -0.31 -3.10
C LYS A 127 -29.69 -1.34 -3.72
N LYS A 128 -29.95 -1.73 -4.98
CA LYS A 128 -29.07 -2.69 -5.68
C LYS A 128 -27.63 -2.17 -5.83
N ILE A 129 -26.66 -3.05 -5.66
CA ILE A 129 -25.23 -2.73 -5.78
C ILE A 129 -24.89 -2.10 -7.13
N LYS A 130 -25.52 -2.53 -8.23
CA LYS A 130 -25.32 -1.92 -9.55
C LYS A 130 -25.69 -0.43 -9.65
N ALA A 131 -26.48 0.06 -8.72
CA ALA A 131 -26.90 1.47 -8.69
C ALA A 131 -26.02 2.34 -7.77
N LEU A 132 -24.98 1.76 -7.17
CA LEU A 132 -23.97 2.49 -6.39
C LEU A 132 -22.95 3.14 -7.32
N SER A 133 -22.48 4.34 -6.97
CA SER A 133 -21.30 4.93 -7.60
C SER A 133 -20.04 4.12 -7.28
N LYS A 134 -18.92 4.38 -7.97
CA LYS A 134 -17.65 3.73 -7.64
C LYS A 134 -17.25 3.96 -6.18
N GLY A 135 -17.37 5.20 -5.69
CA GLY A 135 -17.08 5.54 -4.31
C GLY A 135 -17.99 4.82 -3.30
N MET A 136 -19.30 4.78 -3.55
CA MET A 136 -20.23 4.03 -2.69
C MET A 136 -19.96 2.53 -2.73
N SER A 137 -19.55 2.00 -3.87
CA SER A 137 -19.17 0.60 -4.02
C SER A 137 -17.92 0.26 -3.20
N MET A 138 -16.94 1.16 -3.18
CA MET A 138 -15.73 1.04 -2.36
C MET A 138 -16.09 1.10 -0.87
N LYS A 139 -16.91 2.06 -0.45
CA LYS A 139 -17.44 2.18 0.91
C LYS A 139 -18.16 0.91 1.36
N LEU A 140 -18.96 0.28 0.48
CA LEU A 140 -19.57 -1.02 0.75
C LEU A 140 -18.52 -2.12 0.96
N SER A 141 -17.48 -2.18 0.13
CA SER A 141 -16.39 -3.17 0.28
C SER A 141 -15.66 -3.01 1.61
N ILE A 142 -15.39 -1.77 2.03
CA ILE A 142 -14.80 -1.47 3.34
C ILE A 142 -15.78 -1.86 4.47
N SER A 143 -17.07 -1.57 4.33
CA SER A 143 -18.07 -1.99 5.33
C SER A 143 -18.07 -3.51 5.53
N VAL A 144 -17.97 -4.28 4.46
CA VAL A 144 -17.84 -5.75 4.54
C VAL A 144 -16.52 -6.13 5.22
N ALA A 145 -15.41 -5.55 4.80
CA ALA A 145 -14.08 -5.86 5.30
C ALA A 145 -13.95 -5.64 6.82
N LEU A 146 -14.52 -4.56 7.33
CA LEU A 146 -14.48 -4.23 8.76
C LEU A 146 -15.49 -5.03 9.61
N SER A 147 -16.54 -5.59 8.99
CA SER A 147 -17.63 -6.26 9.72
C SER A 147 -17.34 -7.69 10.13
N HIS A 148 -16.25 -8.31 9.69
CA HIS A 148 -15.90 -9.67 10.11
C HIS A 148 -14.68 -9.74 11.06
N LYS A 149 -14.32 -8.61 11.66
CA LYS A 149 -13.26 -8.51 12.70
C LYS A 149 -11.91 -9.06 12.25
N ALA A 150 -11.55 -8.79 11.00
CA ALA A 150 -10.22 -9.13 10.49
C ALA A 150 -9.13 -8.36 11.27
N LYS A 151 -7.96 -8.98 11.39
CA LYS A 151 -6.78 -8.37 12.02
C LYS A 151 -5.80 -7.80 10.99
N LEU A 152 -5.86 -8.27 9.76
CA LEU A 152 -5.07 -7.76 8.65
C LEU A 152 -6.00 -7.28 7.54
N LEU A 153 -5.93 -6.00 7.21
CA LEU A 153 -6.63 -5.41 6.08
C LEU A 153 -5.65 -5.23 4.92
N ILE A 154 -5.93 -5.87 3.79
CA ILE A 154 -5.16 -5.76 2.55
C ILE A 154 -5.95 -4.94 1.55
N LEU A 155 -5.39 -3.81 1.11
CA LEU A 155 -6.02 -2.83 0.25
C LEU A 155 -5.25 -2.74 -1.07
N ASP A 156 -5.88 -3.15 -2.19
CA ASP A 156 -5.27 -2.99 -3.51
C ASP A 156 -5.94 -1.83 -4.25
N GLU A 157 -5.26 -0.68 -4.26
CA GLU A 157 -5.71 0.57 -4.91
C GLU A 157 -7.07 1.08 -4.39
N ALA A 158 -7.38 0.86 -3.11
CA ALA A 158 -8.69 1.10 -2.52
C ALA A 158 -9.16 2.56 -2.51
N THR A 159 -8.25 3.53 -2.63
CA THR A 159 -8.56 4.97 -2.72
C THR A 159 -8.62 5.49 -4.14
N SER A 160 -8.28 4.65 -5.12
CA SER A 160 -8.20 5.04 -6.53
C SER A 160 -9.57 5.42 -7.12
N GLY A 161 -9.63 6.61 -7.71
CA GLY A 161 -10.86 7.11 -8.35
C GLY A 161 -11.98 7.51 -7.39
N LEU A 162 -11.68 7.68 -6.11
CA LEU A 162 -12.53 8.38 -5.15
C LEU A 162 -12.37 9.89 -5.32
N ASP A 163 -13.44 10.64 -5.06
CA ASP A 163 -13.34 12.08 -4.88
C ASP A 163 -12.54 12.43 -3.60
N PRO A 164 -12.03 13.66 -3.47
CA PRO A 164 -11.17 14.02 -2.34
C PRO A 164 -11.82 13.82 -0.96
N VAL A 165 -13.14 14.08 -0.83
CA VAL A 165 -13.85 13.94 0.45
C VAL A 165 -14.00 12.48 0.84
N ALA A 166 -14.47 11.64 -0.10
CA ALA A 166 -14.58 10.21 0.13
C ALA A 166 -13.22 9.56 0.44
N ARG A 167 -12.15 10.07 -0.18
CA ARG A 167 -10.79 9.59 0.06
C ARG A 167 -10.32 9.89 1.47
N GLU A 168 -10.47 11.13 1.95
CA GLU A 168 -10.13 11.50 3.32
C GLU A 168 -10.90 10.65 4.34
N GLU A 169 -12.20 10.48 4.15
CA GLU A 169 -13.02 9.63 5.02
C GLU A 169 -12.51 8.17 5.07
N MET A 170 -12.02 7.64 3.94
CA MET A 170 -11.41 6.31 3.93
C MET A 170 -10.09 6.26 4.69
N LEU A 171 -9.24 7.27 4.54
CA LEU A 171 -7.97 7.34 5.26
C LEU A 171 -8.19 7.44 6.78
N ASP A 172 -9.18 8.21 7.23
CA ASP A 172 -9.57 8.29 8.65
C ASP A 172 -9.98 6.91 9.18
N ILE A 173 -10.79 6.16 8.43
CA ILE A 173 -11.20 4.80 8.80
C ILE A 173 -10.00 3.84 8.88
N PHE A 174 -9.01 4.00 8.03
CA PHE A 174 -7.80 3.17 8.09
C PHE A 174 -6.98 3.48 9.36
N LEU A 175 -6.91 4.74 9.77
CA LEU A 175 -6.31 5.12 11.04
C LEU A 175 -7.11 4.57 12.24
N GLU A 176 -8.44 4.73 12.24
CA GLU A 176 -9.34 4.13 13.26
C GLU A 176 -9.13 2.61 13.37
N PHE A 177 -8.92 1.90 12.25
CA PHE A 177 -8.73 0.45 12.25
C PHE A 177 -7.47 0.00 12.98
N VAL A 178 -6.37 0.75 12.89
CA VAL A 178 -5.09 0.42 13.54
C VAL A 178 -4.96 0.99 14.96
N GLU A 179 -5.96 1.71 15.48
CA GLU A 179 -6.03 2.06 16.91
C GLU A 179 -6.08 0.80 17.78
N ASP A 180 -6.67 -0.30 17.29
CA ASP A 180 -6.44 -1.63 17.87
C ASP A 180 -5.04 -2.11 17.47
N GLU A 181 -4.09 -2.07 18.41
CA GLU A 181 -2.68 -2.43 18.20
C GLU A 181 -2.46 -3.87 17.70
N ASP A 182 -3.47 -4.72 17.75
CA ASP A 182 -3.44 -6.06 17.16
C ASP A 182 -3.74 -6.10 15.67
N ASN A 183 -4.25 -5.01 15.10
CA ASN A 183 -4.58 -4.89 13.68
C ASN A 183 -3.39 -4.36 12.87
N ALA A 184 -3.42 -4.57 11.56
CA ALA A 184 -2.47 -3.96 10.63
C ALA A 184 -3.10 -3.75 9.25
N ILE A 185 -2.53 -2.84 8.48
CA ILE A 185 -2.94 -2.57 7.09
C ILE A 185 -1.75 -2.74 6.15
N PHE A 186 -1.98 -3.46 5.04
CA PHE A 186 -1.11 -3.47 3.88
C PHE A 186 -1.83 -2.80 2.71
N MET A 187 -1.40 -1.61 2.33
CA MET A 187 -2.09 -0.77 1.35
C MET A 187 -1.23 -0.53 0.12
N SER A 188 -1.63 -1.06 -1.04
CA SER A 188 -1.06 -0.64 -2.30
C SER A 188 -1.70 0.65 -2.80
N SER A 189 -0.89 1.56 -3.32
CA SER A 189 -1.38 2.78 -3.96
C SER A 189 -0.41 3.27 -5.02
N HIS A 190 -0.94 3.93 -6.05
CA HIS A 190 -0.17 4.78 -6.95
C HIS A 190 -0.32 6.27 -6.59
N ILE A 191 -1.10 6.58 -5.56
CA ILE A 191 -1.31 7.92 -5.00
C ILE A 191 -0.47 8.02 -3.72
N SER A 192 0.74 8.50 -3.85
CA SER A 192 1.70 8.57 -2.74
C SER A 192 1.25 9.51 -1.62
N SER A 193 0.51 10.57 -1.94
CA SER A 193 -0.02 11.50 -0.95
C SER A 193 -0.97 10.85 0.07
N ASP A 194 -1.65 9.76 -0.30
CA ASP A 194 -2.47 8.98 0.64
C ASP A 194 -1.57 8.25 1.64
N LEU A 195 -0.47 7.65 1.14
CA LEU A 195 0.50 6.95 1.99
C LEU A 195 1.27 7.92 2.89
N GLU A 196 1.61 9.12 2.40
CA GLU A 196 2.23 10.17 3.22
C GLU A 196 1.37 10.56 4.44
N LYS A 197 0.03 10.44 4.32
CA LYS A 197 -0.89 10.76 5.42
C LYS A 197 -0.99 9.65 6.46
N VAL A 198 -1.09 8.39 6.03
CA VAL A 198 -1.50 7.30 6.93
C VAL A 198 -0.44 6.23 7.16
N ALA A 199 0.54 6.04 6.26
CA ALA A 199 1.50 4.96 6.40
C ALA A 199 2.55 5.24 7.48
N ASP A 200 3.00 4.18 8.17
CA ASP A 200 4.15 4.21 9.07
C ASP A 200 5.43 3.85 8.32
N TYR A 201 5.33 2.90 7.39
CA TYR A 201 6.43 2.40 6.58
C TYR A 201 6.02 2.34 5.12
N ILE A 202 6.90 2.73 4.19
CA ILE A 202 6.62 2.75 2.76
C ILE A 202 7.64 1.88 2.03
N ILE A 203 7.12 0.94 1.24
CA ILE A 203 7.89 0.04 0.39
C ILE A 203 7.69 0.46 -1.07
N PHE A 204 8.80 0.71 -1.76
CA PHE A 204 8.81 1.08 -3.17
C PHE A 204 9.10 -0.15 -4.02
N ILE A 205 8.24 -0.43 -5.00
CA ILE A 205 8.42 -1.52 -5.94
C ILE A 205 8.52 -1.00 -7.37
N ASP A 206 9.48 -1.50 -8.12
CA ASP A 206 9.59 -1.29 -9.57
C ASP A 206 10.06 -2.58 -10.27
N ASN A 207 9.49 -2.85 -11.44
CA ASN A 207 9.83 -4.01 -12.28
C ASN A 207 9.94 -5.34 -11.50
N GLY A 208 9.01 -5.54 -10.54
CA GLY A 208 8.93 -6.75 -9.71
C GLY A 208 10.00 -6.88 -8.64
N LYS A 209 10.68 -5.80 -8.26
CA LYS A 209 11.67 -5.76 -7.18
C LYS A 209 11.35 -4.65 -6.19
N ILE A 210 11.62 -4.89 -4.91
CA ILE A 210 11.66 -3.82 -3.92
C ILE A 210 12.94 -3.02 -4.16
N ILE A 211 12.80 -1.71 -4.37
CA ILE A 211 13.91 -0.78 -4.63
C ILE A 211 14.27 0.08 -3.43
N LEU A 212 13.32 0.29 -2.51
CA LEU A 212 13.51 0.98 -1.24
C LEU A 212 12.42 0.55 -0.26
N GLY A 213 12.74 0.49 1.02
CA GLY A 213 11.78 0.38 2.11
C GLY A 213 12.26 1.23 3.27
N GLU A 214 11.42 2.17 3.73
CA GLU A 214 11.82 3.11 4.77
C GLU A 214 10.61 3.62 5.58
N TYR A 215 10.84 4.05 6.81
CA TYR A 215 9.85 4.74 7.61
C TYR A 215 9.42 6.05 6.94
N LYS A 216 8.12 6.30 6.91
CA LYS A 216 7.55 7.51 6.29
C LYS A 216 8.18 8.79 6.82
N ASP A 217 8.33 8.90 8.14
CA ASP A 217 8.89 10.09 8.78
C ASP A 217 10.33 10.35 8.32
N LYS A 218 11.12 9.30 8.12
CA LYS A 218 12.46 9.44 7.61
C LYS A 218 12.47 9.93 6.16
N LEU A 219 11.57 9.39 5.31
CA LEU A 219 11.41 9.85 3.93
C LEU A 219 11.04 11.35 3.86
N ILE A 220 10.14 11.82 4.74
CA ILE A 220 9.65 13.20 4.73
C ILE A 220 10.63 14.17 5.40
N TYR A 221 11.26 13.76 6.51
CA TYR A 221 12.03 14.70 7.34
C TYR A 221 13.55 14.62 7.14
N GLU A 222 14.10 13.50 6.64
CA GLU A 222 15.53 13.34 6.46
C GLU A 222 15.95 13.33 4.99
N TYR A 223 15.13 12.74 4.10
CA TYR A 223 15.40 12.78 2.67
C TYR A 223 15.25 14.21 2.12
N GLY A 224 15.98 14.50 1.07
CA GLY A 224 15.91 15.79 0.41
C GLY A 224 16.31 15.72 -1.05
N ILE A 225 15.90 16.72 -1.81
CA ILE A 225 16.29 16.91 -3.20
C ILE A 225 17.13 18.17 -3.29
N ALA A 226 18.41 17.99 -3.57
CA ALA A 226 19.34 19.09 -3.83
C ALA A 226 19.24 19.50 -5.30
N ARG A 227 19.03 20.80 -5.55
CA ARG A 227 19.06 21.37 -6.90
C ARG A 227 20.31 22.19 -7.08
N MET A 228 21.16 21.79 -8.01
CA MET A 228 22.47 22.38 -8.18
C MET A 228 22.92 22.44 -9.64
N ARG A 229 23.95 23.25 -9.89
CA ARG A 229 24.63 23.33 -11.21
C ARG A 229 25.61 22.18 -11.35
N GLU A 230 26.02 21.91 -12.57
CA GLU A 230 27.01 20.87 -12.91
C GLU A 230 28.33 20.97 -12.13
N LYS A 231 28.83 22.20 -11.89
CA LYS A 231 30.05 22.44 -11.11
C LYS A 231 29.91 21.92 -9.67
N ASP A 232 28.73 22.16 -9.04
CA ASP A 232 28.50 21.80 -7.66
C ASP A 232 28.20 20.29 -7.56
N PHE A 233 27.53 19.72 -8.57
CA PHE A 233 27.27 18.27 -8.67
C PHE A 233 28.58 17.48 -8.80
N ASN A 234 29.55 17.98 -9.64
CA ASN A 234 30.85 17.33 -9.81
C ASN A 234 31.73 17.37 -8.55
N ALA A 235 31.36 18.19 -7.57
CA ALA A 235 32.06 18.28 -6.28
C ALA A 235 31.46 17.32 -5.23
N LEU A 236 30.33 16.65 -5.51
CA LEU A 236 29.71 15.67 -4.61
C LEU A 236 30.48 14.35 -4.64
N ASP A 237 30.60 13.72 -3.45
CA ASP A 237 31.00 12.32 -3.35
C ASP A 237 29.78 11.41 -3.63
N LYS A 238 30.02 10.26 -4.28
CA LYS A 238 28.97 9.26 -4.54
C LYS A 238 28.25 8.77 -3.27
N SER A 239 28.87 8.86 -2.12
CA SER A 239 28.28 8.48 -0.84
C SER A 239 27.30 9.52 -0.27
N GLU A 240 27.20 10.71 -0.86
CA GLU A 240 26.34 11.79 -0.40
C GLU A 240 24.95 11.76 -1.03
N TYR A 241 24.76 10.95 -2.08
CA TYR A 241 23.47 10.83 -2.76
C TYR A 241 23.10 9.38 -3.10
N ILE A 242 21.80 9.17 -3.37
CA ILE A 242 21.24 7.88 -3.78
C ILE A 242 21.15 7.80 -5.30
N SER A 243 20.63 8.85 -5.91
CA SER A 243 20.44 8.97 -7.35
C SER A 243 20.35 10.44 -7.77
N PHE A 244 20.55 10.69 -9.04
CA PHE A 244 20.41 12.03 -9.61
C PHE A 244 19.80 11.98 -11.01
N ARG A 245 19.30 13.11 -11.48
CA ARG A 245 18.96 13.31 -12.89
C ARG A 245 19.29 14.72 -13.35
N LYS A 246 19.72 14.85 -14.59
CA LYS A 246 19.92 16.14 -15.24
C LYS A 246 18.62 16.67 -15.84
N ARG A 247 18.22 17.87 -15.44
CA ARG A 247 17.10 18.63 -16.04
C ARG A 247 17.59 19.95 -16.61
N GLY A 248 17.81 20.00 -17.92
CA GLY A 248 18.36 21.17 -18.58
C GLY A 248 19.78 21.49 -18.06
N LEU A 249 19.94 22.63 -17.39
CA LEU A 249 21.22 23.07 -16.81
C LEU A 249 21.38 22.72 -15.32
N GLN A 250 20.41 22.05 -14.72
CA GLN A 250 20.41 21.71 -13.30
C GLN A 250 20.44 20.20 -13.09
N TYR A 251 21.06 19.79 -11.99
CA TYR A 251 21.00 18.44 -11.44
C TYR A 251 20.03 18.42 -10.28
N GLU A 252 19.11 17.46 -10.27
CA GLU A 252 18.27 17.10 -9.14
C GLU A 252 18.89 15.86 -8.51
N VAL A 253 19.30 15.95 -7.25
CA VAL A 253 20.08 14.94 -6.53
C VAL A 253 19.31 14.50 -5.29
N LEU A 254 18.97 13.21 -5.21
CA LEU A 254 18.29 12.63 -4.05
C LEU A 254 19.32 12.23 -2.99
N THR A 255 19.15 12.75 -1.79
CA THR A 255 19.94 12.34 -0.62
C THR A 255 19.08 11.75 0.47
N ALA A 256 19.61 10.76 1.22
CA ALA A 256 18.94 10.20 2.39
C ALA A 256 19.15 11.03 3.67
N ASP A 257 20.08 11.99 3.66
CA ASP A 257 20.39 12.87 4.80
C ASP A 257 20.63 14.31 4.33
N LYS A 258 19.51 15.05 4.19
CA LYS A 258 19.56 16.45 3.75
C LYS A 258 20.35 17.35 4.70
N LYS A 259 20.37 17.03 6.01
CA LYS A 259 21.10 17.83 7.02
C LYS A 259 22.61 17.67 6.85
N LYS A 260 23.08 16.45 6.59
CA LYS A 260 24.49 16.16 6.33
C LYS A 260 24.96 16.85 5.04
N LEU A 261 24.18 16.70 3.97
CA LEU A 261 24.49 17.33 2.68
C LEU A 261 24.50 18.87 2.78
N GLN A 262 23.54 19.47 3.47
CA GLN A 262 23.49 20.93 3.68
C GLN A 262 24.66 21.47 4.49
N LYS A 263 25.18 20.69 5.45
CA LYS A 263 26.40 21.10 6.20
C LYS A 263 27.65 21.08 5.35
N ALA A 264 27.76 20.08 4.47
CA ALA A 264 28.91 19.95 3.57
C ALA A 264 28.88 20.99 2.42
N HIS A 265 27.68 21.31 1.92
CA HIS A 265 27.45 22.16 0.75
C HIS A 265 26.47 23.29 1.09
N LYS A 266 26.96 24.32 1.80
CA LYS A 266 26.12 25.38 2.38
C LYS A 266 25.34 26.21 1.35
N ASP A 267 25.88 26.35 0.14
CA ASP A 267 25.29 27.17 -0.92
C ASP A 267 24.29 26.39 -1.81
N VAL A 268 24.11 25.11 -1.54
CA VAL A 268 23.18 24.26 -2.30
C VAL A 268 21.77 24.35 -1.68
N LEU A 269 20.77 24.60 -2.51
CA LEU A 269 19.36 24.54 -2.10
C LEU A 269 18.90 23.07 -2.00
N ILE A 270 18.44 22.68 -0.82
CA ILE A 270 17.91 21.33 -0.57
C ILE A 270 16.48 21.46 -0.08
N ASP A 271 15.55 20.96 -0.87
CA ASP A 271 14.13 20.91 -0.53
C ASP A 271 13.76 19.58 0.15
N ASN A 272 12.65 19.55 0.88
CA ASN A 272 12.06 18.31 1.32
C ASN A 272 11.63 17.49 0.12
N ALA A 273 11.84 16.18 0.16
CA ALA A 273 11.38 15.27 -0.87
C ALA A 273 9.97 14.76 -0.54
N THR A 274 9.10 14.70 -1.53
CA THR A 274 7.85 13.96 -1.46
C THR A 274 8.10 12.49 -1.83
N VAL A 275 7.21 11.59 -1.43
CA VAL A 275 7.29 10.16 -1.79
C VAL A 275 7.29 9.98 -3.32
N ASP A 276 6.52 10.79 -4.06
CA ASP A 276 6.51 10.77 -5.54
C ASP A 276 7.86 11.18 -6.14
N GLU A 277 8.48 12.21 -5.61
CA GLU A 277 9.78 12.69 -6.10
C GLU A 277 10.88 11.67 -5.81
N ILE A 278 10.87 11.06 -4.62
CA ILE A 278 11.77 9.96 -4.25
C ILE A 278 11.62 8.81 -5.23
N LEU A 279 10.39 8.33 -5.46
CA LEU A 279 10.10 7.25 -6.40
C LEU A 279 10.59 7.60 -7.81
N ALA A 280 10.31 8.82 -8.27
CA ALA A 280 10.69 9.27 -9.61
C ALA A 280 12.21 9.33 -9.80
N LEU A 281 12.97 9.78 -8.79
CA LEU A 281 14.42 9.86 -8.85
C LEU A 281 15.08 8.48 -8.74
N ILE A 282 14.56 7.56 -7.93
CA ILE A 282 15.08 6.20 -7.85
C ILE A 282 14.82 5.43 -9.16
N ILE A 283 13.66 5.61 -9.80
CA ILE A 283 13.31 4.85 -11.02
C ILE A 283 13.94 5.42 -12.29
N LYS A 284 14.07 6.74 -12.39
CA LYS A 284 14.49 7.46 -13.61
C LYS A 284 15.83 8.16 -13.47
N GLY A 285 16.40 8.15 -12.29
CA GLY A 285 17.70 8.71 -12.01
C GLY A 285 18.84 7.79 -12.43
N GLU A 286 20.04 8.34 -12.43
CA GLU A 286 21.32 7.64 -12.55
C GLU A 286 21.92 7.47 -11.14
N GLU A 287 22.72 6.40 -10.92
CA GLU A 287 23.40 6.12 -9.65
C GLU A 287 24.86 6.58 -9.63
#